data_d88942a4152293ecb60e8a7874fb48d9
#
_entry.id   d88942a4152293ecb60e8a7874fb48d9
#
_cell.length_a   1.000
_cell.length_b   1.000
_cell.length_c   1.000
_cell.angle_alpha   90.00
_cell.angle_beta   90.00
_cell.angle_gamma   90.00
#
_symmetry.space_group_name_H-M   'P 1'
#
loop_
_entity.id
_entity.type
_entity.pdbx_description
1 polymer ?
#
loop_
_entity_poly.entity_id
_entity_poly.type
_entity_poly.pdbx_seq_one_letter_code
_entity_poly.pdbx_strand_id
1 'polypeptide(L)'
;MTLGTFVAAGCEMVRVKPGDPETTVVAKVDGEEITKAEFDKVFEIFKTQVELEQDPSIWEKQYEGKKYEDLAKEKVLDQLISDKVQMKKAQEMGITVTDEEIDAEVDKWKKLFNSDEKYIEFLTSLNIDEEYFRDNLKKDLVKNKMKEELTKNVEIADEELADYYGRHINEFYKVKASHILLDTEEEARKILERVKAGEDFNALAKEYSTDPSAKQNSGSLGYFRQGDMVESFEQAAFALKPGEISDIVKSEYGYHIIKVEEKSIDKFEDVKDELRNALITEKKSKSYDEALEEMMSNVKIEKFPENL
;
A
#
# COMPACT_ATOMS: atom_id res chain seq x y z
N MET A 1 28.86 69.63 22.93
CA MET A 1 27.78 69.45 21.97
C MET A 1 28.19 68.27 21.07
N THR A 2 27.73 67.12 21.37
CA THR A 2 27.99 65.91 20.55
C THR A 2 26.67 65.48 19.97
N LEU A 3 26.56 65.60 18.63
CA LEU A 3 25.43 65.07 17.88
C LEU A 3 25.47 63.55 17.84
N GLY A 4 24.49 62.91 18.44
CA GLY A 4 24.24 61.47 18.26
C GLY A 4 23.44 61.23 16.97
N THR A 5 24.03 60.52 16.05
CA THR A 5 23.35 60.00 14.86
C THR A 5 22.52 58.76 15.25
N PHE A 6 21.20 58.93 15.20
CA PHE A 6 20.26 57.81 15.24
C PHE A 6 20.29 57.10 13.87
N VAL A 7 20.77 55.87 13.87
CA VAL A 7 20.56 54.95 12.73
C VAL A 7 19.18 54.36 12.91
N ALA A 8 18.20 54.77 12.13
CA ALA A 8 16.92 54.13 12.00
C ALA A 8 17.11 52.83 11.18
N ALA A 9 17.05 51.68 11.83
CA ALA A 9 16.90 50.41 11.14
C ALA A 9 15.50 50.41 10.48
N GLY A 10 15.47 50.59 9.16
CA GLY A 10 14.25 50.44 8.39
C GLY A 10 13.80 48.99 8.37
N CYS A 11 12.73 48.69 9.10
CA CYS A 11 11.93 47.52 8.77
C CYS A 11 11.28 47.80 7.41
N GLU A 12 11.77 47.19 6.35
CA GLU A 12 11.01 47.11 5.10
C GLU A 12 9.75 46.28 5.40
N MET A 13 8.62 46.94 5.56
CA MET A 13 7.33 46.29 5.55
C MET A 13 7.11 45.74 4.14
N VAL A 14 7.29 44.43 3.99
CA VAL A 14 6.87 43.69 2.78
C VAL A 14 5.39 43.99 2.59
N ARG A 15 5.05 44.75 1.54
CA ARG A 15 3.65 44.96 1.15
C ARG A 15 3.11 43.70 0.54
N VAL A 16 2.44 42.92 1.36
CA VAL A 16 1.71 41.72 0.93
C VAL A 16 0.56 42.15 0.02
N LYS A 17 0.51 41.62 -1.19
CA LYS A 17 -0.63 41.80 -2.09
C LYS A 17 -1.75 40.86 -1.63
N PRO A 18 -3.02 41.31 -1.49
CA PRO A 18 -4.14 40.43 -1.24
C PRO A 18 -4.21 39.36 -2.34
N GLY A 19 -4.24 38.05 -1.94
CA GLY A 19 -4.25 36.93 -2.87
C GLY A 19 -2.87 36.39 -3.30
N ASP A 20 -1.78 36.87 -2.67
CA ASP A 20 -0.46 36.30 -2.87
C ASP A 20 -0.39 34.90 -2.22
N PRO A 21 -0.14 33.79 -2.99
CA PRO A 21 -0.10 32.44 -2.46
C PRO A 21 0.88 32.25 -1.30
N GLU A 22 2.02 32.97 -1.30
CA GLU A 22 3.05 32.87 -0.25
C GLU A 22 2.56 33.35 1.12
N THR A 23 1.52 34.16 1.16
CA THR A 23 0.98 34.75 2.38
C THR A 23 -0.49 34.42 2.62
N THR A 24 -1.16 33.80 1.66
CA THR A 24 -2.53 33.33 1.82
C THR A 24 -2.51 32.04 2.63
N VAL A 25 -3.21 32.04 3.77
CA VAL A 25 -3.25 30.89 4.69
C VAL A 25 -4.43 30.00 4.33
N VAL A 26 -4.19 28.69 4.17
CA VAL A 26 -5.23 27.68 3.90
C VAL A 26 -5.57 26.86 5.15
N ALA A 27 -4.65 26.77 6.11
CA ALA A 27 -4.93 26.21 7.44
C ALA A 27 -3.95 26.72 8.49
N LYS A 28 -4.31 26.53 9.78
CA LYS A 28 -3.41 26.74 10.93
C LYS A 28 -3.48 25.53 11.85
N VAL A 29 -2.32 25.13 12.37
CA VAL A 29 -2.16 24.06 13.35
C VAL A 29 -1.46 24.68 14.57
N ASP A 30 -2.17 24.84 15.67
CA ASP A 30 -1.69 25.57 16.89
C ASP A 30 -1.09 26.96 16.57
N GLY A 31 -1.64 27.64 15.59
CA GLY A 31 -1.18 28.95 15.14
C GLY A 31 -0.07 28.94 14.09
N GLU A 32 0.56 27.80 13.80
CA GLU A 32 1.48 27.65 12.68
C GLU A 32 0.72 27.57 11.36
N GLU A 33 1.08 28.40 10.41
CA GLU A 33 0.39 28.53 9.14
C GLU A 33 0.79 27.45 8.13
N ILE A 34 -0.18 27.04 7.32
CA ILE A 34 0.00 26.31 6.06
C ILE A 34 -0.44 27.29 4.97
N THR A 35 0.48 27.65 4.07
CA THR A 35 0.23 28.62 3.03
C THR A 35 -0.41 27.99 1.81
N LYS A 36 -1.06 28.83 0.99
CA LYS A 36 -1.56 28.40 -0.31
C LYS A 36 -0.43 27.93 -1.23
N ALA A 37 0.74 28.54 -1.18
CA ALA A 37 1.90 28.12 -1.97
C ALA A 37 2.34 26.68 -1.61
N GLU A 38 2.39 26.35 -0.31
CA GLU A 38 2.66 24.97 0.14
C GLU A 38 1.58 24.00 -0.35
N PHE A 39 0.32 24.39 -0.24
CA PHE A 39 -0.81 23.59 -0.71
C PHE A 39 -0.76 23.39 -2.23
N ASP A 40 -0.65 24.45 -3.00
CA ASP A 40 -0.64 24.43 -4.48
C ASP A 40 0.49 23.52 -4.99
N LYS A 41 1.68 23.59 -4.39
CA LYS A 41 2.81 22.74 -4.76
C LYS A 41 2.50 21.23 -4.56
N VAL A 42 1.94 20.87 -3.42
CA VAL A 42 1.57 19.46 -3.13
C VAL A 42 0.40 19.00 -4.00
N PHE A 43 -0.58 19.88 -4.21
CA PHE A 43 -1.74 19.57 -5.04
C PHE A 43 -1.37 19.36 -6.52
N GLU A 44 -0.47 20.18 -7.08
CA GLU A 44 0.01 20.00 -8.46
C GLU A 44 0.80 18.68 -8.63
N ILE A 45 1.60 18.28 -7.65
CA ILE A 45 2.27 16.98 -7.68
C ILE A 45 1.25 15.85 -7.63
N PHE A 46 0.27 15.92 -6.72
CA PHE A 46 -0.82 14.94 -6.63
C PHE A 46 -1.61 14.86 -7.94
N LYS A 47 -1.91 16.02 -8.53
CA LYS A 47 -2.61 16.10 -9.81
C LYS A 47 -1.81 15.42 -10.93
N THR A 48 -0.52 15.71 -11.02
CA THR A 48 0.38 15.07 -12.00
C THR A 48 0.38 13.54 -11.83
N GLN A 49 0.47 13.03 -10.61
CA GLN A 49 0.42 11.59 -10.34
C GLN A 49 -0.90 10.96 -10.80
N VAL A 50 -2.03 11.61 -10.49
CA VAL A 50 -3.35 11.13 -10.93
C VAL A 50 -3.46 11.10 -12.46
N GLU A 51 -2.97 12.14 -13.15
CA GLU A 51 -3.01 12.26 -14.61
C GLU A 51 -2.06 11.29 -15.34
N LEU A 52 -1.06 10.73 -14.67
CA LEU A 52 -0.25 9.64 -15.21
C LEU A 52 -1.00 8.29 -15.26
N GLU A 53 -1.98 8.10 -14.39
CA GLU A 53 -2.73 6.84 -14.24
C GLU A 53 -4.17 6.92 -14.75
N GLN A 54 -4.75 8.11 -14.83
CA GLN A 54 -6.16 8.34 -15.12
C GLN A 54 -6.33 9.38 -16.25
N ASP A 55 -7.46 9.28 -16.96
CA ASP A 55 -7.86 10.31 -17.93
C ASP A 55 -8.13 11.65 -17.19
N PRO A 56 -7.65 12.79 -17.73
CA PRO A 56 -7.86 14.11 -17.11
C PRO A 56 -9.33 14.49 -16.83
N SER A 57 -10.30 13.84 -17.50
CA SER A 57 -11.71 14.05 -17.20
C SER A 57 -12.13 13.58 -15.80
N ILE A 58 -11.25 12.86 -15.08
CA ILE A 58 -11.48 12.44 -13.68
C ILE A 58 -11.81 13.64 -12.79
N TRP A 59 -11.18 14.80 -13.02
CA TRP A 59 -11.35 16.00 -12.20
C TRP A 59 -12.78 16.55 -12.21
N GLU A 60 -13.51 16.34 -13.31
CA GLU A 60 -14.91 16.76 -13.45
C GLU A 60 -15.92 15.71 -12.97
N LYS A 61 -15.48 14.49 -12.71
CA LYS A 61 -16.37 13.42 -12.21
C LYS A 61 -16.88 13.75 -10.82
N GLN A 62 -18.15 13.37 -10.59
CA GLN A 62 -18.78 13.56 -9.28
C GLN A 62 -18.76 12.26 -8.48
N TYR A 63 -18.38 12.37 -7.22
CA TYR A 63 -18.44 11.31 -6.21
C TYR A 63 -19.16 11.87 -4.97
N GLU A 64 -20.22 11.23 -4.55
CA GLU A 64 -21.03 11.64 -3.39
C GLU A 64 -21.50 13.11 -3.43
N GLY A 65 -21.77 13.62 -4.66
CA GLY A 65 -22.26 14.99 -4.86
C GLY A 65 -21.20 16.10 -4.86
N LYS A 66 -19.91 15.75 -4.76
CA LYS A 66 -18.77 16.66 -4.91
C LYS A 66 -17.97 16.30 -6.16
N LYS A 67 -17.31 17.29 -6.78
CA LYS A 67 -16.32 17.01 -7.82
C LYS A 67 -15.11 16.29 -7.21
N TYR A 68 -14.48 15.43 -8.00
CA TYR A 68 -13.25 14.75 -7.60
C TYR A 68 -12.14 15.75 -7.23
N GLU A 69 -12.06 16.86 -7.95
CA GLU A 69 -11.11 17.94 -7.64
C GLU A 69 -11.30 18.50 -6.23
N ASP A 70 -12.55 18.75 -5.80
CA ASP A 70 -12.84 19.28 -4.46
C ASP A 70 -12.46 18.26 -3.38
N LEU A 71 -12.78 16.98 -3.60
CA LEU A 71 -12.38 15.90 -2.68
C LEU A 71 -10.85 15.75 -2.60
N ALA A 72 -10.17 15.88 -3.73
CA ALA A 72 -8.71 15.83 -3.79
C ALA A 72 -8.07 17.00 -3.05
N LYS A 73 -8.61 18.21 -3.18
CA LYS A 73 -8.17 19.41 -2.44
C LYS A 73 -8.35 19.23 -0.93
N GLU A 74 -9.52 18.74 -0.50
CA GLU A 74 -9.78 18.41 0.91
C GLU A 74 -8.75 17.40 1.43
N LYS A 75 -8.50 16.32 0.68
CA LYS A 75 -7.53 15.27 1.05
C LYS A 75 -6.10 15.80 1.17
N VAL A 76 -5.65 16.62 0.21
CA VAL A 76 -4.30 17.21 0.25
C VAL A 76 -4.15 18.16 1.43
N LEU A 77 -5.17 18.99 1.72
CA LEU A 77 -5.15 19.86 2.88
C LEU A 77 -5.08 19.07 4.19
N ASP A 78 -5.86 17.99 4.32
CA ASP A 78 -5.85 17.14 5.50
C ASP A 78 -4.51 16.43 5.68
N GLN A 79 -3.87 16.02 4.59
CA GLN A 79 -2.52 15.46 4.61
C GLN A 79 -1.49 16.47 5.12
N LEU A 80 -1.51 17.72 4.62
CA LEU A 80 -0.60 18.78 5.05
C LEU A 80 -0.78 19.12 6.54
N ILE A 81 -2.04 19.14 7.01
CA ILE A 81 -2.34 19.34 8.43
C ILE A 81 -1.78 18.20 9.25
N SER A 82 -2.02 16.95 8.85
CA SER A 82 -1.51 15.75 9.52
C SER A 82 0.02 15.73 9.55
N ASP A 83 0.68 16.06 8.43
CA ASP A 83 2.14 16.16 8.37
C ASP A 83 2.68 17.22 9.35
N LYS A 84 2.03 18.39 9.43
CA LYS A 84 2.40 19.44 10.36
C LYS A 84 2.30 18.99 11.82
N VAL A 85 1.21 18.31 12.18
CA VAL A 85 1.00 17.75 13.53
C VAL A 85 2.08 16.71 13.85
N GLN A 86 2.35 15.80 12.91
CA GLN A 86 3.35 14.74 13.09
C GLN A 86 4.76 15.32 13.23
N MET A 87 5.14 16.29 12.38
CA MET A 87 6.46 16.94 12.46
C MET A 87 6.66 17.67 13.79
N LYS A 88 5.64 18.38 14.27
CA LYS A 88 5.67 19.02 15.56
C LYS A 88 5.86 18.00 16.69
N LYS A 89 5.09 16.90 16.66
CA LYS A 89 5.20 15.85 17.67
C LYS A 89 6.56 15.16 17.65
N ALA A 90 7.08 14.86 16.47
CA ALA A 90 8.43 14.29 16.32
C ALA A 90 9.51 15.21 16.91
N GLN A 91 9.38 16.52 16.71
CA GLN A 91 10.28 17.51 17.31
C GLN A 91 10.19 17.50 18.83
N GLU A 92 8.98 17.48 19.41
CA GLU A 92 8.76 17.36 20.87
C GLU A 92 9.39 16.08 21.45
N MET A 93 9.36 14.98 20.68
CA MET A 93 9.98 13.70 21.03
C MET A 93 11.50 13.69 20.84
N GLY A 94 12.09 14.74 20.27
CA GLY A 94 13.52 14.82 19.96
C GLY A 94 13.96 13.92 18.82
N ILE A 95 13.04 13.54 17.93
CA ILE A 95 13.34 12.69 16.76
C ILE A 95 14.04 13.53 15.70
N THR A 96 15.21 13.06 15.29
CA THR A 96 16.03 13.72 14.26
C THR A 96 16.42 12.74 13.17
N VAL A 97 16.67 13.28 11.98
CA VAL A 97 17.18 12.56 10.81
C VAL A 97 18.45 13.29 10.35
N THR A 98 19.53 12.53 10.12
CA THR A 98 20.80 13.10 9.64
C THR A 98 20.85 13.15 8.12
N ASP A 99 21.76 13.96 7.59
CA ASP A 99 21.94 14.07 6.13
C ASP A 99 22.42 12.73 5.54
N GLU A 100 23.23 11.95 6.28
CA GLU A 100 23.66 10.61 5.86
C GLU A 100 22.50 9.62 5.74
N GLU A 101 21.48 9.73 6.59
CA GLU A 101 20.28 8.90 6.49
C GLU A 101 19.45 9.28 5.26
N ILE A 102 19.35 10.58 4.96
CA ILE A 102 18.67 11.06 3.74
C ILE A 102 19.43 10.61 2.50
N ASP A 103 20.78 10.75 2.48
CA ASP A 103 21.62 10.31 1.37
C ASP A 103 21.46 8.81 1.10
N ALA A 104 21.47 8.00 2.16
CA ALA A 104 21.26 6.57 2.04
C ALA A 104 19.89 6.21 1.43
N GLU A 105 18.85 6.99 1.74
CA GLU A 105 17.52 6.77 1.16
C GLU A 105 17.46 7.21 -0.30
N VAL A 106 18.05 8.36 -0.65
CA VAL A 106 18.21 8.81 -2.04
C VAL A 106 18.95 7.76 -2.87
N ASP A 107 20.02 7.17 -2.33
CA ASP A 107 20.79 6.12 -3.01
C ASP A 107 19.95 4.85 -3.26
N LYS A 108 19.03 4.49 -2.36
CA LYS A 108 18.10 3.38 -2.60
C LYS A 108 17.16 3.70 -3.78
N TRP A 109 16.60 4.91 -3.81
CA TRP A 109 15.76 5.36 -4.92
C TRP A 109 16.54 5.33 -6.25
N LYS A 110 17.75 5.90 -6.30
CA LYS A 110 18.61 5.86 -7.52
C LYS A 110 18.84 4.43 -8.01
N LYS A 111 19.08 3.49 -7.10
CA LYS A 111 19.24 2.06 -7.45
C LYS A 111 17.99 1.42 -8.06
N LEU A 112 16.79 1.83 -7.64
CA LEU A 112 15.53 1.33 -8.21
C LEU A 112 15.38 1.71 -9.69
N PHE A 113 15.90 2.87 -10.09
CA PHE A 113 15.82 3.34 -11.48
C PHE A 113 16.94 2.79 -12.37
N ASN A 114 17.93 2.07 -11.83
CA ASN A 114 19.07 1.50 -12.53
C ASN A 114 19.98 2.52 -13.27
N SER A 115 19.71 3.82 -13.21
CA SER A 115 20.57 4.89 -13.69
C SER A 115 20.16 6.26 -13.12
N ASP A 116 21.12 7.19 -13.04
CA ASP A 116 20.87 8.56 -12.58
C ASP A 116 19.97 9.33 -13.56
N GLU A 117 20.09 9.06 -14.87
CA GLU A 117 19.23 9.70 -15.88
C GLU A 117 17.76 9.37 -15.64
N LYS A 118 17.42 8.10 -15.42
CA LYS A 118 16.04 7.68 -15.15
C LYS A 118 15.50 8.23 -13.83
N TYR A 119 16.36 8.35 -12.82
CA TYR A 119 15.99 9.01 -11.58
C TYR A 119 15.64 10.49 -11.81
N ILE A 120 16.46 11.21 -12.60
CA ILE A 120 16.19 12.61 -12.97
C ILE A 120 14.91 12.73 -13.83
N GLU A 121 14.71 11.81 -14.78
CA GLU A 121 13.46 11.74 -15.57
C GLU A 121 12.25 11.56 -14.68
N PHE A 122 12.32 10.72 -13.65
CA PHE A 122 11.26 10.54 -12.65
C PHE A 122 10.96 11.84 -11.89
N LEU A 123 11.96 12.52 -11.35
CA LEU A 123 11.76 13.81 -10.67
C LEU A 123 11.13 14.84 -11.62
N THR A 124 11.62 14.90 -12.85
CA THR A 124 11.11 15.82 -13.89
C THR A 124 9.67 15.50 -14.25
N SER A 125 9.30 14.23 -14.32
CA SER A 125 7.91 13.81 -14.62
C SER A 125 6.91 14.26 -13.57
N LEU A 126 7.37 14.42 -12.32
CA LEU A 126 6.57 14.95 -11.21
C LEU A 126 6.70 16.46 -11.03
N ASN A 127 7.46 17.14 -11.88
CA ASN A 127 7.77 18.56 -11.79
C ASN A 127 8.37 18.97 -10.43
N ILE A 128 9.29 18.14 -9.89
CA ILE A 128 10.01 18.37 -8.65
C ILE A 128 11.53 18.37 -8.89
N ASP A 129 12.26 19.06 -8.04
CA ASP A 129 13.71 19.00 -7.97
C ASP A 129 14.21 18.04 -6.88
N GLU A 130 15.52 17.76 -6.86
CA GLU A 130 16.12 16.86 -5.88
C GLU A 130 16.05 17.45 -4.46
N GLU A 131 16.07 18.76 -4.27
CA GLU A 131 15.96 19.43 -2.97
C GLU A 131 14.58 19.14 -2.36
N TYR A 132 13.51 19.37 -3.10
CA TYR A 132 12.16 19.06 -2.66
C TYR A 132 11.97 17.57 -2.37
N PHE A 133 12.53 16.71 -3.22
CA PHE A 133 12.47 15.26 -3.00
C PHE A 133 13.16 14.85 -1.69
N ARG A 134 14.35 15.39 -1.42
CA ARG A 134 15.09 15.16 -0.17
C ARG A 134 14.32 15.65 1.05
N ASP A 135 13.68 16.82 0.97
CA ASP A 135 12.87 17.36 2.06
C ASP A 135 11.67 16.45 2.38
N ASN A 136 11.03 15.87 1.37
CA ASN A 136 9.97 14.89 1.59
C ASN A 136 10.50 13.58 2.17
N LEU A 137 11.62 13.06 1.66
CA LEU A 137 12.27 11.88 2.26
C LEU A 137 12.62 12.12 3.72
N LYS A 138 13.11 13.30 4.09
CA LYS A 138 13.38 13.66 5.48
C LYS A 138 12.12 13.60 6.33
N LYS A 139 11.00 14.17 5.86
CA LYS A 139 9.70 14.08 6.55
C LYS A 139 9.26 12.63 6.74
N ASP A 140 9.38 11.80 5.72
CA ASP A 140 9.00 10.39 5.78
C ASP A 140 9.89 9.60 6.74
N LEU A 141 11.19 9.82 6.74
CA LEU A 141 12.12 9.23 7.70
C LEU A 141 11.79 9.63 9.15
N VAL A 142 11.46 10.92 9.38
CA VAL A 142 11.03 11.40 10.70
C VAL A 142 9.74 10.70 11.13
N LYS A 143 8.73 10.61 10.25
CA LYS A 143 7.46 9.92 10.54
C LYS A 143 7.69 8.43 10.83
N ASN A 144 8.56 7.75 10.09
CA ASN A 144 8.90 6.36 10.32
C ASN A 144 9.58 6.15 11.68
N LYS A 145 10.58 6.97 12.02
CA LYS A 145 11.23 6.92 13.36
C LYS A 145 10.23 7.19 14.49
N MET A 146 9.30 8.13 14.27
CA MET A 146 8.24 8.41 15.26
C MET A 146 7.31 7.21 15.42
N LYS A 147 6.90 6.56 14.31
CA LYS A 147 6.11 5.35 14.34
C LYS A 147 6.82 4.22 15.09
N GLU A 148 8.10 4.02 14.83
CA GLU A 148 8.92 3.03 15.54
C GLU A 148 8.97 3.32 17.04
N GLU A 149 9.21 4.57 17.42
CA GLU A 149 9.29 4.96 18.83
C GLU A 149 7.94 4.80 19.55
N LEU A 150 6.84 5.22 18.92
CA LEU A 150 5.50 5.11 19.51
C LEU A 150 5.04 3.65 19.65
N THR A 151 5.53 2.77 18.77
CA THR A 151 5.10 1.36 18.73
C THR A 151 6.15 0.38 19.26
N LYS A 152 7.26 0.86 19.81
CA LYS A 152 8.39 0.00 20.26
C LYS A 152 8.03 -1.02 21.35
N ASN A 153 7.02 -0.69 22.17
CA ASN A 153 6.55 -1.55 23.25
C ASN A 153 5.34 -2.41 22.85
N VAL A 154 4.93 -2.38 21.57
CA VAL A 154 3.85 -3.23 21.09
C VAL A 154 4.39 -4.63 20.91
N GLU A 155 3.84 -5.57 21.66
CA GLU A 155 4.23 -6.99 21.66
C GLU A 155 3.01 -7.88 21.42
N ILE A 156 3.25 -9.10 21.02
CA ILE A 156 2.25 -10.16 20.91
C ILE A 156 2.71 -11.36 21.74
N ALA A 157 1.88 -11.75 22.70
CA ALA A 157 2.12 -12.94 23.51
C ALA A 157 1.86 -14.22 22.69
N ASP A 158 2.55 -15.32 23.05
CA ASP A 158 2.34 -16.61 22.43
C ASP A 158 0.90 -17.11 22.58
N GLU A 159 0.24 -16.77 23.69
CA GLU A 159 -1.17 -17.11 23.92
C GLU A 159 -2.09 -16.39 22.93
N GLU A 160 -1.81 -15.12 22.58
CA GLU A 160 -2.57 -14.34 21.60
C GLU A 160 -2.42 -14.93 20.19
N LEU A 161 -1.21 -15.41 19.84
CA LEU A 161 -0.96 -16.12 18.57
C LEU A 161 -1.72 -17.45 18.50
N ALA A 162 -1.68 -18.23 19.57
CA ALA A 162 -2.36 -19.53 19.63
C ALA A 162 -3.89 -19.35 19.56
N ASP A 163 -4.43 -18.33 20.21
CA ASP A 163 -5.84 -17.98 20.18
C ASP A 163 -6.28 -17.51 18.77
N TYR A 164 -5.46 -16.66 18.12
CA TYR A 164 -5.71 -16.28 16.72
C TYR A 164 -5.72 -17.49 15.80
N TYR A 165 -4.68 -18.32 15.87
CA TYR A 165 -4.59 -19.54 15.07
C TYR A 165 -5.82 -20.45 15.28
N GLY A 166 -6.24 -20.64 16.53
CA GLY A 166 -7.40 -21.47 16.84
C GLY A 166 -8.71 -20.92 16.30
N ARG A 167 -8.91 -19.59 16.37
CA ARG A 167 -10.13 -18.94 15.85
C ARG A 167 -10.13 -18.88 14.31
N HIS A 168 -8.97 -18.85 13.69
CA HIS A 168 -8.79 -18.70 12.23
C HIS A 168 -8.25 -19.96 11.59
N ILE A 169 -8.48 -21.14 12.19
CA ILE A 169 -7.92 -22.43 11.74
C ILE A 169 -8.15 -22.70 10.25
N ASN A 170 -9.25 -22.17 9.68
CA ASN A 170 -9.58 -22.34 8.27
C ASN A 170 -8.59 -21.65 7.32
N GLU A 171 -7.94 -20.57 7.74
CA GLU A 171 -6.92 -19.86 6.96
C GLU A 171 -5.64 -20.68 6.78
N PHE A 172 -5.43 -21.67 7.65
CA PHE A 172 -4.27 -22.57 7.64
C PHE A 172 -4.52 -23.89 6.93
N TYR A 173 -5.74 -24.09 6.39
CA TYR A 173 -6.02 -25.22 5.52
C TYR A 173 -5.32 -25.04 4.17
N LYS A 174 -4.70 -26.13 3.71
CA LYS A 174 -4.10 -26.19 2.38
C LYS A 174 -4.50 -27.45 1.66
N VAL A 175 -4.61 -27.33 0.36
CA VAL A 175 -4.95 -28.41 -0.57
C VAL A 175 -3.78 -28.63 -1.49
N LYS A 176 -3.36 -29.90 -1.63
CA LYS A 176 -2.44 -30.32 -2.68
C LYS A 176 -3.26 -30.92 -3.81
N ALA A 177 -3.12 -30.32 -5.01
CA ALA A 177 -3.89 -30.79 -6.16
C ALA A 177 -3.07 -30.76 -7.45
N SER A 178 -3.59 -31.51 -8.42
CA SER A 178 -3.19 -31.44 -9.82
C SER A 178 -4.39 -31.06 -10.67
N HIS A 179 -4.14 -30.42 -11.83
CA HIS A 179 -5.19 -30.07 -12.76
C HIS A 179 -4.84 -30.39 -14.22
N ILE A 180 -5.89 -30.48 -15.03
CA ILE A 180 -5.82 -30.46 -16.48
C ILE A 180 -6.62 -29.25 -16.94
N LEU A 181 -5.96 -28.30 -17.61
CA LEU A 181 -6.59 -27.11 -18.19
C LEU A 181 -6.83 -27.33 -19.68
N LEU A 182 -8.01 -26.99 -20.17
CA LEU A 182 -8.42 -27.18 -21.55
C LEU A 182 -9.15 -25.95 -22.05
N ASP A 183 -9.06 -25.66 -23.35
CA ASP A 183 -9.63 -24.44 -23.93
C ASP A 183 -11.16 -24.56 -24.12
N THR A 184 -11.67 -25.80 -24.32
CA THR A 184 -13.09 -26.02 -24.59
C THR A 184 -13.72 -27.04 -23.62
N GLU A 185 -15.00 -26.84 -23.35
CA GLU A 185 -15.77 -27.81 -22.52
C GLU A 185 -15.85 -29.18 -23.16
N GLU A 186 -15.90 -29.26 -24.50
CA GLU A 186 -15.97 -30.52 -25.24
C GLU A 186 -14.70 -31.36 -25.03
N GLU A 187 -13.52 -30.73 -25.09
CA GLU A 187 -12.24 -31.37 -24.79
C GLU A 187 -12.18 -31.81 -23.33
N ALA A 188 -12.57 -30.91 -22.41
CA ALA A 188 -12.61 -31.23 -20.98
C ALA A 188 -13.52 -32.45 -20.69
N ARG A 189 -14.66 -32.55 -21.37
CA ARG A 189 -15.57 -33.70 -21.24
C ARG A 189 -14.92 -35.02 -21.70
N LYS A 190 -14.25 -34.98 -22.86
CA LYS A 190 -13.53 -36.17 -23.39
C LYS A 190 -12.42 -36.64 -22.44
N ILE A 191 -11.65 -35.70 -21.90
CA ILE A 191 -10.57 -36.01 -20.97
C ILE A 191 -11.14 -36.49 -19.64
N LEU A 192 -12.20 -35.88 -19.10
CA LEU A 192 -12.86 -36.33 -17.88
C LEU A 192 -13.38 -37.78 -17.98
N GLU A 193 -13.96 -38.17 -19.14
CA GLU A 193 -14.39 -39.55 -19.39
C GLU A 193 -13.20 -40.54 -19.32
N ARG A 194 -12.05 -40.17 -19.90
CA ARG A 194 -10.83 -40.99 -19.84
C ARG A 194 -10.30 -41.11 -18.42
N VAL A 195 -10.29 -40.01 -17.66
CA VAL A 195 -9.92 -40.03 -16.24
C VAL A 195 -10.87 -40.93 -15.44
N LYS A 196 -12.20 -40.81 -15.66
CA LYS A 196 -13.21 -41.67 -15.02
C LYS A 196 -13.11 -43.14 -15.44
N ALA A 197 -12.56 -43.41 -16.62
CA ALA A 197 -12.26 -44.78 -17.09
C ALA A 197 -10.97 -45.37 -16.48
N GLY A 198 -10.23 -44.62 -15.67
CA GLY A 198 -9.03 -45.05 -14.94
C GLY A 198 -7.71 -44.79 -15.64
N GLU A 199 -7.70 -43.97 -16.70
CA GLU A 199 -6.44 -43.55 -17.29
C GLU A 199 -5.66 -42.63 -16.33
N ASP A 200 -4.32 -42.65 -16.44
CA ASP A 200 -3.45 -41.93 -15.53
C ASP A 200 -3.63 -40.39 -15.70
N PHE A 201 -4.05 -39.75 -14.61
CA PHE A 201 -4.35 -38.34 -14.59
C PHE A 201 -3.14 -37.45 -14.98
N ASN A 202 -1.96 -37.81 -14.45
CA ASN A 202 -0.74 -37.06 -14.67
C ASN A 202 -0.24 -37.21 -16.11
N ALA A 203 -0.40 -38.38 -16.70
CA ALA A 203 -0.10 -38.59 -18.11
C ALA A 203 -1.01 -37.77 -19.01
N LEU A 204 -2.34 -37.75 -18.71
CA LEU A 204 -3.31 -36.92 -19.42
C LEU A 204 -3.03 -35.42 -19.25
N ALA A 205 -2.68 -34.97 -18.06
CA ALA A 205 -2.29 -33.58 -17.80
C ALA A 205 -1.08 -33.19 -18.65
N LYS A 206 -0.04 -34.01 -18.66
CA LYS A 206 1.17 -33.75 -19.44
C LYS A 206 0.93 -33.70 -20.94
N GLU A 207 0.01 -34.51 -21.46
CA GLU A 207 -0.27 -34.64 -22.90
C GLU A 207 -1.26 -33.59 -23.40
N TYR A 208 -2.33 -33.31 -22.65
CA TYR A 208 -3.48 -32.54 -23.13
C TYR A 208 -3.66 -31.19 -22.46
N SER A 209 -3.06 -30.94 -21.29
CA SER A 209 -3.25 -29.65 -20.62
C SER A 209 -2.66 -28.50 -21.42
N THR A 210 -3.42 -27.42 -21.54
CA THR A 210 -2.96 -26.14 -22.12
C THR A 210 -2.20 -25.27 -21.13
N ASP A 211 -2.13 -25.66 -19.85
CA ASP A 211 -1.24 -25.04 -18.88
C ASP A 211 0.22 -25.22 -19.30
N PRO A 212 0.98 -24.11 -19.52
CA PRO A 212 2.37 -24.21 -19.96
C PRO A 212 3.27 -25.02 -19.04
N SER A 213 2.97 -25.08 -17.73
CA SER A 213 3.75 -25.80 -16.72
C SER A 213 3.49 -27.31 -16.73
N ALA A 214 2.34 -27.76 -17.27
CA ALA A 214 1.91 -29.14 -17.20
C ALA A 214 2.88 -30.14 -17.87
N LYS A 215 3.61 -29.71 -18.88
CA LYS A 215 4.64 -30.54 -19.54
C LYS A 215 5.79 -30.91 -18.60
N GLN A 216 6.06 -30.07 -17.60
CA GLN A 216 7.17 -30.24 -16.65
C GLN A 216 6.70 -30.87 -15.34
N ASN A 217 5.56 -30.40 -14.80
CA ASN A 217 5.04 -30.79 -13.50
C ASN A 217 3.90 -31.82 -13.58
N SER A 218 3.50 -32.25 -14.79
CA SER A 218 2.39 -33.19 -15.02
C SER A 218 1.07 -32.71 -14.40
N GLY A 219 0.84 -31.39 -14.43
CA GLY A 219 -0.34 -30.72 -13.91
C GLY A 219 -0.35 -30.49 -12.40
N SER A 220 0.74 -30.81 -11.68
CA SER A 220 0.82 -30.60 -10.24
C SER A 220 0.93 -29.12 -9.89
N LEU A 221 0.06 -28.64 -9.01
CA LEU A 221 0.06 -27.25 -8.49
C LEU A 221 0.75 -27.14 -7.13
N GLY A 222 1.12 -28.28 -6.51
CA GLY A 222 1.60 -28.29 -5.15
C GLY A 222 0.50 -27.99 -4.14
N TYR A 223 0.90 -27.47 -2.97
CA TYR A 223 -0.05 -26.98 -1.96
C TYR A 223 -0.41 -25.52 -2.22
N PHE A 224 -1.67 -25.21 -2.00
CA PHE A 224 -2.21 -23.84 -2.03
C PHE A 224 -3.26 -23.67 -0.93
N ARG A 225 -3.42 -22.43 -0.47
CA ARG A 225 -4.41 -22.00 0.52
C ARG A 225 -5.56 -21.25 -0.15
N GLN A 226 -6.57 -20.89 0.62
CA GLN A 226 -7.61 -19.97 0.17
C GLN A 226 -7.03 -18.61 -0.22
N GLY A 227 -7.44 -18.10 -1.38
CA GLY A 227 -6.93 -16.87 -1.97
C GLY A 227 -5.78 -17.01 -2.95
N ASP A 228 -5.16 -18.22 -3.04
CA ASP A 228 -4.05 -18.46 -3.96
C ASP A 228 -4.51 -18.76 -5.41
N MET A 229 -5.76 -19.19 -5.57
CA MET A 229 -6.31 -19.61 -6.87
C MET A 229 -7.57 -18.81 -7.21
N VAL A 230 -7.97 -18.84 -8.48
CA VAL A 230 -9.24 -18.21 -8.89
C VAL A 230 -10.42 -18.89 -8.20
N GLU A 231 -11.42 -18.10 -7.83
CA GLU A 231 -12.51 -18.46 -6.94
C GLU A 231 -13.21 -19.78 -7.33
N SER A 232 -13.56 -19.97 -8.62
CA SER A 232 -14.26 -21.17 -9.08
C SER A 232 -13.42 -22.45 -8.95
N PHE A 233 -12.11 -22.33 -9.21
CA PHE A 233 -11.17 -23.44 -9.03
C PHE A 233 -11.02 -23.79 -7.56
N GLU A 234 -10.82 -22.78 -6.72
CA GLU A 234 -10.61 -22.93 -5.28
C GLU A 234 -11.81 -23.59 -4.62
N GLN A 235 -13.02 -23.07 -4.87
CA GLN A 235 -14.26 -23.64 -4.33
C GLN A 235 -14.39 -25.13 -4.67
N ALA A 236 -14.10 -25.52 -5.92
CA ALA A 236 -14.15 -26.91 -6.34
C ALA A 236 -13.08 -27.76 -5.63
N ALA A 237 -11.82 -27.29 -5.59
CA ALA A 237 -10.73 -28.03 -4.94
C ALA A 237 -10.97 -28.21 -3.43
N PHE A 238 -11.42 -27.17 -2.74
CA PHE A 238 -11.72 -27.24 -1.31
C PHE A 238 -12.96 -28.09 -0.98
N ALA A 239 -13.89 -28.29 -1.91
CA ALA A 239 -15.05 -29.16 -1.72
C ALA A 239 -14.71 -30.67 -1.86
N LEU A 240 -13.70 -31.03 -2.67
CA LEU A 240 -13.30 -32.41 -2.92
C LEU A 240 -12.58 -33.02 -1.70
N LYS A 241 -12.65 -34.34 -1.55
CA LYS A 241 -11.83 -35.10 -0.60
C LYS A 241 -10.51 -35.54 -1.27
N PRO A 242 -9.49 -35.87 -0.48
CA PRO A 242 -8.28 -36.51 -1.00
C PRO A 242 -8.60 -37.72 -1.88
N GLY A 243 -8.02 -37.77 -3.07
CA GLY A 243 -8.25 -38.81 -4.09
C GLY A 243 -9.41 -38.53 -5.03
N GLU A 244 -10.27 -37.55 -4.74
CA GLU A 244 -11.40 -37.20 -5.61
C GLU A 244 -10.99 -36.31 -6.79
N ILE A 245 -11.77 -36.44 -7.86
CA ILE A 245 -11.63 -35.67 -9.09
C ILE A 245 -12.90 -34.83 -9.26
N SER A 246 -12.75 -33.59 -9.66
CA SER A 246 -13.87 -32.67 -9.91
C SER A 246 -14.67 -33.07 -11.17
N ASP A 247 -15.89 -32.56 -11.25
CA ASP A 247 -16.49 -32.32 -12.57
C ASP A 247 -15.75 -31.16 -13.26
N ILE A 248 -16.20 -30.77 -14.46
CA ILE A 248 -15.57 -29.69 -15.22
C ILE A 248 -15.82 -28.34 -14.50
N VAL A 249 -14.75 -27.64 -14.19
CA VAL A 249 -14.78 -26.33 -13.53
C VAL A 249 -14.38 -25.25 -14.53
N LYS A 250 -15.26 -24.27 -14.77
CA LYS A 250 -14.99 -23.15 -15.69
C LYS A 250 -14.36 -21.99 -14.93
N SER A 251 -13.30 -21.41 -15.50
CA SER A 251 -12.69 -20.15 -15.05
C SER A 251 -12.43 -19.21 -16.22
N GLU A 252 -11.82 -18.06 -15.97
CA GLU A 252 -11.34 -17.16 -17.01
C GLU A 252 -10.20 -17.75 -17.85
N TYR A 253 -9.48 -18.74 -17.34
CA TYR A 253 -8.39 -19.42 -18.04
C TYR A 253 -8.85 -20.59 -18.92
N GLY A 254 -10.10 -21.05 -18.79
CA GLY A 254 -10.62 -22.21 -19.53
C GLY A 254 -11.39 -23.18 -18.65
N TYR A 255 -11.27 -24.46 -18.96
CA TYR A 255 -12.00 -25.56 -18.32
C TYR A 255 -11.03 -26.49 -17.60
N HIS A 256 -11.20 -26.62 -16.29
CA HIS A 256 -10.31 -27.41 -15.43
C HIS A 256 -10.95 -28.74 -15.04
N ILE A 257 -10.14 -29.78 -14.99
CA ILE A 257 -10.41 -31.01 -14.25
C ILE A 257 -9.40 -31.02 -13.11
N ILE A 258 -9.88 -31.12 -11.86
CA ILE A 258 -9.05 -30.98 -10.66
C ILE A 258 -9.02 -32.32 -9.94
N LYS A 259 -7.83 -32.77 -9.54
CA LYS A 259 -7.64 -33.93 -8.68
C LYS A 259 -6.99 -33.46 -7.38
N VAL A 260 -7.68 -33.63 -6.26
CA VAL A 260 -7.11 -33.35 -4.94
C VAL A 260 -6.29 -34.59 -4.50
N GLU A 261 -5.03 -34.34 -4.14
CA GLU A 261 -4.12 -35.39 -3.68
C GLU A 261 -4.12 -35.50 -2.15
N GLU A 262 -4.05 -34.34 -1.47
CA GLU A 262 -3.94 -34.26 -0.02
C GLU A 262 -4.62 -32.96 0.49
N LYS A 263 -5.11 -33.03 1.73
CA LYS A 263 -5.53 -31.86 2.51
C LYS A 263 -4.83 -31.88 3.84
N SER A 264 -4.31 -30.75 4.25
CA SER A 264 -3.63 -30.62 5.53
C SER A 264 -3.89 -29.23 6.14
N ILE A 265 -3.54 -29.11 7.39
CA ILE A 265 -3.55 -27.85 8.12
C ILE A 265 -2.09 -27.58 8.50
N ASP A 266 -1.61 -26.37 8.23
CA ASP A 266 -0.31 -25.98 8.74
C ASP A 266 -0.33 -25.99 10.26
N LYS A 267 0.65 -26.60 10.90
CA LYS A 267 0.71 -26.64 12.36
C LYS A 267 1.06 -25.26 12.91
N PHE A 268 0.53 -24.94 14.07
CA PHE A 268 0.82 -23.68 14.75
C PHE A 268 2.32 -23.38 14.81
N GLU A 269 3.13 -24.35 15.19
CA GLU A 269 4.59 -24.18 15.30
C GLU A 269 5.27 -23.85 13.96
N ASP A 270 4.71 -24.31 12.84
CA ASP A 270 5.27 -24.09 11.50
C ASP A 270 4.95 -22.67 10.99
N VAL A 271 3.86 -22.07 11.45
CA VAL A 271 3.38 -20.73 11.01
C VAL A 271 3.54 -19.64 12.07
N LYS A 272 3.97 -20.00 13.27
CA LYS A 272 4.02 -19.11 14.44
C LYS A 272 4.79 -17.82 14.19
N ASP A 273 5.95 -17.89 13.56
CA ASP A 273 6.80 -16.72 13.31
C ASP A 273 6.21 -15.84 12.19
N GLU A 274 5.67 -16.44 11.13
CA GLU A 274 4.96 -15.71 10.06
C GLU A 274 3.74 -14.98 10.65
N LEU A 275 2.93 -15.70 11.42
CA LEU A 275 1.75 -15.17 12.09
C LEU A 275 2.11 -14.03 13.06
N ARG A 276 3.20 -14.19 13.84
CA ARG A 276 3.71 -13.14 14.73
C ARG A 276 4.04 -11.88 13.96
N ASN A 277 4.78 -12.01 12.86
CA ASN A 277 5.20 -10.86 12.04
C ASN A 277 3.99 -10.15 11.41
N ALA A 278 3.00 -10.89 10.94
CA ALA A 278 1.77 -10.31 10.42
C ALA A 278 0.99 -9.54 11.48
N LEU A 279 0.69 -10.20 12.61
CA LEU A 279 -0.11 -9.61 13.67
C LEU A 279 0.60 -8.47 14.41
N ILE A 280 1.93 -8.52 14.58
CA ILE A 280 2.68 -7.41 15.20
C ILE A 280 2.65 -6.18 14.30
N THR A 281 2.71 -6.37 12.98
CA THR A 281 2.63 -5.27 12.00
C THR A 281 1.26 -4.61 12.05
N GLU A 282 0.19 -5.40 12.07
CA GLU A 282 -1.19 -4.91 12.21
C GLU A 282 -1.39 -4.15 13.53
N LYS A 283 -0.97 -4.76 14.64
CA LYS A 283 -1.10 -4.16 15.98
C LYS A 283 -0.31 -2.86 16.12
N LYS A 284 0.89 -2.79 15.53
CA LYS A 284 1.68 -1.56 15.45
C LYS A 284 1.02 -0.50 14.59
N SER A 285 0.45 -0.88 13.44
CA SER A 285 -0.29 0.07 12.61
C SER A 285 -1.47 0.66 13.37
N LYS A 286 -2.30 -0.18 13.96
CA LYS A 286 -3.46 0.26 14.75
C LYS A 286 -3.05 1.15 15.92
N SER A 287 -2.02 0.78 16.67
CA SER A 287 -1.51 1.59 17.79
C SER A 287 -0.99 2.96 17.33
N TYR A 288 -0.36 3.01 16.16
CA TYR A 288 0.08 4.27 15.57
C TYR A 288 -1.09 5.14 15.10
N ASP A 289 -2.10 4.54 14.46
CA ASP A 289 -3.30 5.25 14.01
C ASP A 289 -4.07 5.86 15.19
N GLU A 290 -4.22 5.11 16.28
CA GLU A 290 -4.81 5.59 17.53
C GLU A 290 -3.98 6.76 18.13
N ALA A 291 -2.66 6.66 18.13
CA ALA A 291 -1.79 7.74 18.60
C ALA A 291 -1.89 8.99 17.70
N LEU A 292 -2.03 8.80 16.39
CA LEU A 292 -2.22 9.91 15.44
C LEU A 292 -3.57 10.60 15.64
N GLU A 293 -4.65 9.85 15.83
CA GLU A 293 -5.97 10.41 16.17
C GLU A 293 -5.91 11.22 17.47
N GLU A 294 -5.24 10.72 18.49
CA GLU A 294 -5.02 11.45 19.74
C GLU A 294 -4.23 12.75 19.51
N MET A 295 -3.13 12.71 18.74
CA MET A 295 -2.37 13.90 18.38
C MET A 295 -3.22 14.93 17.67
N MET A 296 -4.00 14.51 16.65
CA MET A 296 -4.88 15.38 15.88
C MET A 296 -5.98 16.01 16.76
N SER A 297 -6.51 15.27 17.74
CA SER A 297 -7.55 15.77 18.66
C SER A 297 -7.03 16.79 19.67
N ASN A 298 -5.74 16.75 19.99
CA ASN A 298 -5.10 17.60 21.00
C ASN A 298 -4.52 18.91 20.46
N VAL A 299 -4.63 19.16 19.16
CA VAL A 299 -4.16 20.40 18.51
C VAL A 299 -5.31 21.27 18.03
N LYS A 300 -5.12 22.58 18.03
CA LYS A 300 -6.09 23.51 17.47
C LYS A 300 -5.90 23.62 15.96
N ILE A 301 -6.86 23.10 15.17
CA ILE A 301 -6.86 23.18 13.72
C ILE A 301 -7.89 24.22 13.26
N GLU A 302 -7.45 25.15 12.42
CA GLU A 302 -8.30 26.13 11.73
C GLU A 302 -8.11 25.96 10.23
N LYS A 303 -9.19 25.72 9.47
CA LYS A 303 -9.17 25.54 8.00
C LYS A 303 -9.83 26.72 7.33
N PHE A 304 -9.29 27.16 6.20
CA PHE A 304 -9.79 28.26 5.37
C PHE A 304 -10.03 27.76 3.93
N PRO A 305 -11.05 26.89 3.73
CA PRO A 305 -11.30 26.23 2.44
C PRO A 305 -11.64 27.23 1.31
N GLU A 306 -12.09 28.43 1.64
CA GLU A 306 -12.33 29.51 0.70
C GLU A 306 -11.05 30.03 0.02
N ASN A 307 -9.90 29.66 0.52
CA ASN A 307 -8.59 30.03 0.00
C ASN A 307 -7.95 28.94 -0.89
N LEU A 308 -8.63 27.78 -1.10
CA LEU A 308 -8.12 26.66 -1.91
C LEU A 308 -8.37 26.82 -3.41
#